data_5199bd58bc82c3dd21ba672ee74f40b8
#
_entry.id   5199bd58bc82c3dd21ba672ee74f40b8
#
_cell.length_a   1.000
_cell.length_b   1.000
_cell.length_c   1.000
_cell.angle_alpha   90.00
_cell.angle_beta   90.00
_cell.angle_gamma   90.00
#
_symmetry.space_group_name_H-M   'P 1'
#
loop_
_entity.id
_entity.type
_entity.pdbx_description
1 polymer ?
#
loop_
_entity_poly.entity_id
_entity_poly.type
_entity_poly.pdbx_seq_one_letter_code
_entity_poly.pdbx_strand_id
1 'polypeptide(L)'
;SSDSAFVTALQNMCRDTLLAEKAILEIRPDALFVQSESSEYFHPEEPAAEERAGFFNHKRFLSLDLCYGKDVSARMYQYLTDNGMSRQDYGWFQEQGAAFKPHCIMGNDYYVTNERLVAPDGGLKAAGEIFGYYVITHQYFKRFRLPVMHTETNLQDAERAPGWLGKEWANLFRLRQDGVPIIGFTWYSLTDQVDWDTALREDNGRVNPLGLFDLDRKIRPVGEAYRTLVSQWRNILPAESLCLSPAKLSTYDDAALP
;
A
#
# COMPACT_ATOMS: atom_id res chain seq x y z
N SER A 1 9.31 14.79 14.39
CA SER A 1 8.26 15.62 13.75
C SER A 1 7.08 15.74 14.69
N SER A 2 6.42 16.91 14.73
CA SER A 2 5.21 17.10 15.52
C SER A 2 4.00 16.51 14.78
N ASP A 3 2.95 16.17 15.53
CA ASP A 3 1.68 15.70 14.93
C ASP A 3 1.07 16.76 14.02
N SER A 4 1.17 18.04 14.37
CA SER A 4 0.75 19.15 13.52
C SER A 4 1.49 19.19 12.17
N ALA A 5 2.80 18.99 12.16
CA ALA A 5 3.57 18.89 10.91
C ALA A 5 3.17 17.67 10.07
N PHE A 6 2.87 16.54 10.73
CA PHE A 6 2.35 15.35 10.05
C PHE A 6 0.99 15.64 9.39
N VAL A 7 0.04 16.23 10.12
CA VAL A 7 -1.29 16.54 9.58
C VAL A 7 -1.22 17.56 8.45
N THR A 8 -0.35 18.57 8.54
CA THR A 8 -0.10 19.52 7.45
C THR A 8 0.42 18.82 6.19
N ALA A 9 1.43 17.95 6.34
CA ALA A 9 1.97 17.18 5.21
C ALA A 9 0.92 16.25 4.61
N LEU A 10 0.18 15.52 5.44
CA LEU A 10 -0.90 14.65 5.03
C LEU A 10 -1.96 15.40 4.20
N GLN A 11 -2.41 16.56 4.68
CA GLN A 11 -3.39 17.39 3.96
C GLN A 11 -2.88 17.81 2.59
N ASN A 12 -1.63 18.29 2.52
CA ASN A 12 -1.05 18.76 1.26
C ASN A 12 -0.91 17.60 0.26
N MET A 13 -0.33 16.48 0.67
CA MET A 13 -0.14 15.32 -0.19
C MET A 13 -1.47 14.75 -0.70
N CYS A 14 -2.46 14.56 0.17
CA CYS A 14 -3.77 14.06 -0.25
C CYS A 14 -4.50 15.07 -1.16
N ARG A 15 -4.38 16.36 -0.89
CA ARG A 15 -4.97 17.41 -1.73
C ARG A 15 -4.35 17.44 -3.12
N ASP A 16 -3.03 17.37 -3.20
CA ASP A 16 -2.29 17.35 -4.47
C ASP A 16 -2.66 16.11 -5.29
N THR A 17 -2.81 14.95 -4.65
CA THR A 17 -3.29 13.71 -5.28
C THR A 17 -4.66 13.91 -5.91
N LEU A 18 -5.64 14.39 -5.15
CA LEU A 18 -7.02 14.58 -5.65
C LEU A 18 -7.11 15.67 -6.73
N LEU A 19 -6.31 16.74 -6.64
CA LEU A 19 -6.24 17.76 -7.69
C LEU A 19 -5.61 17.23 -8.98
N ALA A 20 -4.58 16.40 -8.88
CA ALA A 20 -3.97 15.73 -10.02
C ALA A 20 -4.95 14.75 -10.69
N GLU A 21 -5.64 13.92 -9.91
CA GLU A 21 -6.69 13.01 -10.42
C GLU A 21 -7.77 13.78 -11.17
N LYS A 22 -8.26 14.88 -10.58
CA LYS A 22 -9.24 15.75 -11.23
C LYS A 22 -8.75 16.26 -12.58
N ALA A 23 -7.55 16.83 -12.63
CA ALA A 23 -6.99 17.38 -13.87
C ALA A 23 -6.79 16.30 -14.95
N ILE A 24 -6.42 15.08 -14.56
CA ILE A 24 -6.29 13.96 -15.49
C ILE A 24 -7.65 13.54 -16.03
N LEU A 25 -8.67 13.42 -15.18
CA LEU A 25 -10.02 13.01 -15.57
C LEU A 25 -10.72 14.03 -16.47
N GLU A 26 -10.38 15.32 -16.41
CA GLU A 26 -10.85 16.33 -17.35
C GLU A 26 -10.37 16.05 -18.79
N ILE A 27 -9.21 15.38 -18.96
CA ILE A 27 -8.63 15.03 -20.26
C ILE A 27 -8.94 13.57 -20.62
N ARG A 28 -8.87 12.67 -19.65
CA ARG A 28 -9.07 11.23 -19.79
C ARG A 28 -10.10 10.74 -18.76
N PRO A 29 -11.40 10.87 -19.07
CA PRO A 29 -12.47 10.49 -18.14
C PRO A 29 -12.50 9.00 -17.78
N ASP A 30 -11.81 8.16 -18.54
CA ASP A 30 -11.64 6.72 -18.34
C ASP A 30 -10.34 6.33 -17.64
N ALA A 31 -9.54 7.30 -17.16
CA ALA A 31 -8.31 7.03 -16.46
C ALA A 31 -8.54 6.26 -15.14
N LEU A 32 -7.65 5.33 -14.86
CA LEU A 32 -7.60 4.60 -13.58
C LEU A 32 -6.31 4.99 -12.84
N PHE A 33 -6.43 5.14 -11.54
CA PHE A 33 -5.32 5.54 -10.66
C PHE A 33 -4.93 4.38 -9.75
N VAL A 34 -3.66 4.03 -9.75
CA VAL A 34 -3.09 3.13 -8.74
C VAL A 34 -2.47 3.99 -7.65
N GLN A 35 -3.12 4.06 -6.50
CA GLN A 35 -2.59 4.76 -5.34
C GLN A 35 -1.83 3.78 -4.47
N SER A 36 -0.50 3.86 -4.49
CA SER A 36 0.36 3.01 -3.66
C SER A 36 0.43 3.53 -2.22
N GLU A 37 0.31 2.60 -1.27
CA GLU A 37 0.39 2.89 0.16
C GLU A 37 1.22 1.80 0.85
N SER A 38 2.03 2.20 1.80
CA SER A 38 2.75 1.26 2.66
C SER A 38 1.79 0.49 3.56
N SER A 39 1.77 -0.82 3.42
CA SER A 39 0.88 -1.69 4.19
C SER A 39 1.45 -2.00 5.58
N GLU A 40 1.57 -0.98 6.41
CA GLU A 40 2.11 -1.13 7.77
C GLU A 40 1.12 -1.82 8.72
N TYR A 41 1.66 -2.45 9.77
CA TYR A 41 0.91 -2.88 10.94
C TYR A 41 1.74 -2.70 12.22
N PHE A 42 1.06 -2.35 13.31
CA PHE A 42 1.68 -2.03 14.59
C PHE A 42 1.21 -3.01 15.66
N HIS A 43 2.12 -3.85 16.14
CA HIS A 43 1.89 -4.80 17.21
C HIS A 43 2.35 -4.24 18.55
N PRO A 44 1.59 -4.35 19.63
CA PRO A 44 2.09 -3.98 20.94
C PRO A 44 3.20 -4.96 21.38
N GLU A 45 4.32 -4.46 21.87
CA GLU A 45 5.40 -5.29 22.42
C GLU A 45 4.96 -5.94 23.74
N GLU A 46 4.11 -5.23 24.49
CA GLU A 46 3.49 -5.70 25.73
C GLU A 46 2.13 -5.02 25.96
N PRO A 47 1.28 -5.49 26.88
CA PRO A 47 -0.07 -4.94 27.10
C PRO A 47 -0.11 -3.42 27.32
N ALA A 48 0.90 -2.84 27.96
CA ALA A 48 0.98 -1.39 28.19
C ALA A 48 1.08 -0.56 26.90
N ALA A 49 1.47 -1.17 25.76
CA ALA A 49 1.57 -0.52 24.47
C ALA A 49 0.31 -0.65 23.58
N GLU A 50 -0.72 -1.40 24.01
CA GLU A 50 -1.91 -1.70 23.19
C GLU A 50 -2.62 -0.45 22.70
N GLU A 51 -2.85 0.53 23.57
CA GLU A 51 -3.56 1.76 23.18
C GLU A 51 -2.80 2.54 22.10
N ARG A 52 -1.47 2.60 22.23
CA ARG A 52 -0.61 3.29 21.26
C ARG A 52 -0.51 2.54 19.94
N ALA A 53 -0.36 1.23 19.97
CA ALA A 53 -0.37 0.39 18.78
C ALA A 53 -1.72 0.50 18.05
N GLY A 54 -2.82 0.48 18.79
CA GLY A 54 -4.17 0.74 18.29
C GLY A 54 -4.30 2.10 17.62
N PHE A 55 -3.73 3.16 18.22
CA PHE A 55 -3.70 4.48 17.61
C PHE A 55 -2.97 4.49 16.26
N PHE A 56 -1.77 3.90 16.18
CA PHE A 56 -1.02 3.79 14.94
C PHE A 56 -1.76 2.95 13.89
N ASN A 57 -2.43 1.88 14.29
CA ASN A 57 -3.26 1.07 13.40
C ASN A 57 -4.49 1.78 12.85
N HIS A 58 -5.01 2.81 13.52
CA HIS A 58 -6.00 3.71 12.94
C HIS A 58 -5.35 4.78 12.05
N LYS A 59 -4.23 5.34 12.50
CA LYS A 59 -3.52 6.41 11.80
C LYS A 59 -2.99 5.99 10.43
N ARG A 60 -2.60 4.72 10.24
CA ARG A 60 -2.07 4.18 8.97
C ARG A 60 -3.04 4.26 7.79
N PHE A 61 -4.33 4.45 8.03
CA PHE A 61 -5.34 4.54 6.97
C PHE A 61 -5.64 5.96 6.55
N LEU A 62 -5.14 6.98 7.25
CA LEU A 62 -5.59 8.37 7.08
C LEU A 62 -5.38 8.91 5.66
N SER A 63 -4.27 8.57 5.00
CA SER A 63 -4.01 8.97 3.61
C SER A 63 -5.10 8.47 2.67
N LEU A 64 -5.38 7.17 2.70
CA LEU A 64 -6.41 6.55 1.88
C LEU A 64 -7.83 6.93 2.32
N ASP A 65 -8.08 7.12 3.63
CA ASP A 65 -9.37 7.61 4.10
C ASP A 65 -9.72 8.95 3.48
N LEU A 66 -8.76 9.89 3.45
CA LEU A 66 -8.95 11.21 2.85
C LEU A 66 -9.06 11.13 1.32
N CYS A 67 -8.18 10.36 0.66
CA CYS A 67 -8.18 10.23 -0.79
C CYS A 67 -9.40 9.48 -1.34
N TYR A 68 -10.03 8.62 -0.55
CA TYR A 68 -11.21 7.86 -0.98
C TYR A 68 -12.53 8.38 -0.36
N GLY A 69 -12.48 9.49 0.36
CA GLY A 69 -13.67 10.07 1.02
C GLY A 69 -14.31 9.14 2.05
N LYS A 70 -13.49 8.34 2.75
CA LYS A 70 -13.94 7.43 3.80
C LYS A 70 -13.95 8.13 5.15
N ASP A 71 -15.05 8.00 5.89
CA ASP A 71 -15.12 8.54 7.24
C ASP A 71 -14.07 7.90 8.15
N VAL A 72 -13.34 8.76 8.85
CA VAL A 72 -12.43 8.34 9.91
C VAL A 72 -13.20 8.11 11.23
N SER A 73 -12.61 7.37 12.17
CA SER A 73 -13.18 7.23 13.51
C SER A 73 -13.23 8.59 14.24
N ALA A 74 -14.13 8.75 15.21
CA ALA A 74 -14.21 9.97 16.02
C ALA A 74 -12.87 10.35 16.65
N ARG A 75 -12.06 9.36 17.09
CA ARG A 75 -10.71 9.56 17.62
C ARG A 75 -9.77 10.15 16.57
N MET A 76 -9.81 9.65 15.33
CA MET A 76 -8.96 10.17 14.25
C MET A 76 -9.43 11.53 13.76
N TYR A 77 -10.74 11.77 13.72
CA TYR A 77 -11.27 13.10 13.41
C TYR A 77 -10.79 14.15 14.42
N GLN A 78 -10.90 13.84 15.72
CA GLN A 78 -10.39 14.69 16.79
C GLN A 78 -8.88 14.92 16.64
N TYR A 79 -8.10 13.85 16.39
CA TYR A 79 -6.66 13.96 16.13
C TYR A 79 -6.34 14.91 14.98
N LEU A 80 -7.04 14.80 13.85
CA LEU A 80 -6.83 15.66 12.68
C LEU A 80 -7.14 17.12 13.01
N THR A 81 -8.28 17.39 13.69
CA THR A 81 -8.70 18.75 14.01
C THR A 81 -7.82 19.41 15.08
N ASP A 82 -7.41 18.67 16.11
CA ASP A 82 -6.48 19.17 17.15
C ASP A 82 -5.10 19.51 16.59
N ASN A 83 -4.74 18.91 15.44
CA ASN A 83 -3.47 19.12 14.79
C ASN A 83 -3.52 19.98 13.52
N GLY A 84 -4.61 20.71 13.31
CA GLY A 84 -4.68 21.80 12.34
C GLY A 84 -5.52 21.56 11.09
N MET A 85 -6.21 20.40 10.96
CA MET A 85 -7.18 20.20 9.88
C MET A 85 -8.49 20.94 10.23
N SER A 86 -8.95 21.84 9.36
CA SER A 86 -10.24 22.47 9.54
C SER A 86 -11.40 21.53 9.19
N ARG A 87 -12.58 21.78 9.76
CA ARG A 87 -13.81 21.05 9.38
C ARG A 87 -14.14 21.20 7.90
N GLN A 88 -13.85 22.37 7.33
CA GLN A 88 -14.05 22.65 5.92
C GLN A 88 -13.11 21.81 5.05
N ASP A 89 -11.82 21.71 5.41
CA ASP A 89 -10.86 20.86 4.69
C ASP A 89 -11.26 19.38 4.76
N TYR A 90 -11.64 18.91 5.95
CA TYR A 90 -12.11 17.52 6.09
C TYR A 90 -13.33 17.25 5.19
N GLY A 91 -14.33 18.15 5.20
CA GLY A 91 -15.51 18.03 4.33
C GLY A 91 -15.14 18.02 2.84
N TRP A 92 -14.17 18.84 2.44
CA TRP A 92 -13.66 18.84 1.08
C TRP A 92 -13.05 17.50 0.67
N PHE A 93 -12.24 16.88 1.55
CA PHE A 93 -11.68 15.55 1.30
C PHE A 93 -12.77 14.49 1.16
N GLN A 94 -13.79 14.52 2.01
CA GLN A 94 -14.91 13.55 1.92
C GLN A 94 -15.63 13.67 0.58
N GLU A 95 -15.91 14.87 0.12
CA GLU A 95 -16.60 15.12 -1.14
C GLU A 95 -15.74 14.72 -2.36
N GLN A 96 -14.51 15.23 -2.45
CA GLN A 96 -13.65 14.98 -3.61
C GLN A 96 -13.18 13.52 -3.65
N GLY A 97 -12.78 12.95 -2.52
CA GLY A 97 -12.36 11.56 -2.45
C GLY A 97 -13.46 10.59 -2.85
N ALA A 98 -14.69 10.79 -2.38
CA ALA A 98 -15.83 9.97 -2.79
C ALA A 98 -16.12 10.06 -4.29
N ALA A 99 -15.95 11.24 -4.90
CA ALA A 99 -16.16 11.46 -6.33
C ALA A 99 -15.13 10.69 -7.20
N PHE A 100 -13.86 10.60 -6.76
CA PHE A 100 -12.79 9.98 -7.55
C PHE A 100 -12.52 8.51 -7.20
N LYS A 101 -12.96 8.05 -6.05
CA LYS A 101 -12.81 6.65 -5.62
C LYS A 101 -13.17 5.61 -6.69
N PRO A 102 -14.22 5.77 -7.53
CA PRO A 102 -14.55 4.80 -8.58
C PRO A 102 -13.46 4.61 -9.65
N HIS A 103 -12.52 5.54 -9.75
CA HIS A 103 -11.38 5.48 -10.66
C HIS A 103 -10.12 4.91 -10.02
N CYS A 104 -10.18 4.53 -8.73
CA CYS A 104 -9.01 4.14 -7.96
C CYS A 104 -8.83 2.63 -7.86
N ILE A 105 -7.58 2.23 -7.88
CA ILE A 105 -7.09 0.89 -7.55
C ILE A 105 -6.21 1.08 -6.32
N MET A 106 -6.48 0.34 -5.26
CA MET A 106 -5.68 0.41 -4.04
C MET A 106 -4.37 -0.35 -4.22
N GLY A 107 -3.24 0.37 -4.21
CA GLY A 107 -1.91 -0.20 -4.22
C GLY A 107 -1.44 -0.49 -2.79
N ASN A 108 -0.94 -1.68 -2.55
CA ASN A 108 -0.34 -2.07 -1.29
C ASN A 108 1.08 -2.55 -1.54
N ASP A 109 2.08 -1.82 -1.06
CA ASP A 109 3.45 -2.33 -0.96
C ASP A 109 3.65 -3.01 0.39
N TYR A 110 4.40 -4.10 0.38
CA TYR A 110 4.68 -4.86 1.60
C TYR A 110 6.11 -5.40 1.60
N TYR A 111 6.79 -5.12 2.68
CA TYR A 111 8.16 -5.56 2.95
C TYR A 111 8.23 -6.22 4.33
N VAL A 112 9.25 -7.02 4.54
CA VAL A 112 9.50 -7.67 5.85
C VAL A 112 9.61 -6.66 7.01
N THR A 113 9.80 -5.38 6.70
CA THR A 113 9.91 -4.28 7.66
C THR A 113 8.63 -3.51 7.90
N ASN A 114 7.52 -3.86 7.21
CA ASN A 114 6.26 -3.12 7.32
C ASN A 114 5.52 -3.37 8.64
N GLU A 115 5.84 -4.48 9.31
CA GLU A 115 5.29 -4.73 10.64
C GLU A 115 6.23 -4.22 11.72
N ARG A 116 5.67 -3.52 12.71
CA ARG A 116 6.40 -2.85 13.77
C ARG A 116 5.96 -3.32 15.15
N LEU A 117 6.91 -3.53 16.04
CA LEU A 117 6.64 -3.61 17.48
C LEU A 117 6.63 -2.20 18.07
N VAL A 118 5.62 -1.91 18.87
CA VAL A 118 5.47 -0.64 19.59
C VAL A 118 5.82 -0.86 21.05
N ALA A 119 6.86 -0.21 21.51
CA ALA A 119 7.24 -0.22 22.92
C ALA A 119 6.33 0.73 23.75
N PRO A 120 6.24 0.57 25.08
CA PRO A 120 5.43 1.44 25.94
C PRO A 120 5.82 2.92 25.89
N ASP A 121 7.10 3.21 25.71
CA ASP A 121 7.60 4.58 25.52
C ASP A 121 7.29 5.16 24.12
N GLY A 122 6.79 4.34 23.19
CA GLY A 122 6.47 4.69 21.81
C GLY A 122 7.60 4.42 20.82
N GLY A 123 8.68 3.80 21.26
CA GLY A 123 9.74 3.32 20.37
C GLY A 123 9.19 2.29 19.37
N LEU A 124 9.70 2.34 18.13
CA LEU A 124 9.32 1.42 17.07
C LEU A 124 10.49 0.54 16.68
N LYS A 125 10.25 -0.78 16.61
CA LYS A 125 11.21 -1.78 16.14
C LYS A 125 10.61 -2.57 14.98
N ALA A 126 11.43 -3.10 14.09
CA ALA A 126 10.95 -4.07 13.10
C ALA A 126 10.46 -5.33 13.81
N ALA A 127 9.24 -5.75 13.48
CA ALA A 127 8.65 -6.98 14.04
C ALA A 127 9.02 -8.21 13.20
N GLY A 128 9.48 -8.01 11.96
CA GLY A 128 9.45 -9.05 10.96
C GLY A 128 8.00 -9.31 10.53
N GLU A 129 7.77 -10.45 9.90
CA GLU A 129 6.44 -10.80 9.43
C GLU A 129 5.67 -11.60 10.49
N ILE A 130 4.65 -10.98 11.07
CA ILE A 130 3.73 -11.60 12.06
C ILE A 130 2.38 -11.91 11.41
N PHE A 131 1.73 -10.91 10.82
CA PHE A 131 0.46 -11.06 10.11
C PHE A 131 0.65 -11.38 8.63
N GLY A 132 1.68 -10.82 8.01
CA GLY A 132 1.98 -10.97 6.61
C GLY A 132 1.04 -10.21 5.68
N TYR A 133 1.40 -10.18 4.42
CA TYR A 133 0.67 -9.47 3.37
C TYR A 133 -0.81 -9.87 3.31
N TYR A 134 -1.12 -11.15 3.47
CA TYR A 134 -2.48 -11.66 3.38
C TYR A 134 -3.43 -11.00 4.39
N VAL A 135 -3.08 -11.00 5.69
CA VAL A 135 -3.94 -10.45 6.75
C VAL A 135 -4.06 -8.93 6.62
N ILE A 136 -2.93 -8.27 6.38
CA ILE A 136 -2.89 -6.80 6.30
C ILE A 136 -3.69 -6.31 5.09
N THR A 137 -3.47 -6.88 3.91
CA THR A 137 -4.22 -6.50 2.70
C THR A 137 -5.71 -6.79 2.83
N HIS A 138 -6.09 -7.87 3.51
CA HIS A 138 -7.49 -8.15 3.80
C HIS A 138 -8.14 -7.05 4.65
N GLN A 139 -7.39 -6.45 5.61
CA GLN A 139 -7.89 -5.32 6.41
C GLN A 139 -8.09 -4.07 5.54
N TYR A 140 -7.15 -3.77 4.63
CA TYR A 140 -7.29 -2.67 3.67
C TYR A 140 -8.48 -2.89 2.74
N PHE A 141 -8.61 -4.09 2.17
CA PHE A 141 -9.75 -4.42 1.31
C PHE A 141 -11.09 -4.31 2.05
N LYS A 142 -11.19 -4.83 3.28
CA LYS A 142 -12.41 -4.68 4.10
C LYS A 142 -12.79 -3.22 4.33
N ARG A 143 -11.80 -2.34 4.45
CA ARG A 143 -12.04 -0.92 4.70
C ARG A 143 -12.48 -0.16 3.45
N PHE A 144 -11.81 -0.38 2.31
CA PHE A 144 -11.96 0.46 1.13
C PHE A 144 -12.77 -0.17 0.00
N ARG A 145 -12.85 -1.50 -0.08
CA ARG A 145 -13.61 -2.24 -1.10
C ARG A 145 -13.21 -1.87 -2.53
N LEU A 146 -11.95 -1.63 -2.77
CA LEU A 146 -11.37 -1.36 -4.09
C LEU A 146 -10.62 -2.59 -4.60
N PRO A 147 -10.43 -2.73 -5.92
CA PRO A 147 -9.46 -3.66 -6.47
C PRO A 147 -8.07 -3.38 -5.88
N VAL A 148 -7.27 -4.43 -5.71
CA VAL A 148 -5.98 -4.36 -5.05
C VAL A 148 -4.87 -4.74 -6.02
N MET A 149 -3.80 -3.95 -6.05
CA MET A 149 -2.54 -4.28 -6.70
C MET A 149 -1.44 -4.36 -5.64
N HIS A 150 -0.66 -5.43 -5.65
CA HIS A 150 0.59 -5.48 -4.90
C HIS A 150 1.62 -4.63 -5.64
N THR A 151 1.87 -3.44 -5.15
CA THR A 151 2.63 -2.42 -5.88
C THR A 151 4.12 -2.55 -5.73
N GLU A 152 4.60 -3.00 -4.57
CA GLU A 152 6.03 -3.16 -4.32
C GLU A 152 6.33 -4.25 -3.30
N THR A 153 7.37 -5.01 -3.56
CA THR A 153 8.06 -5.84 -2.57
C THR A 153 9.46 -6.20 -3.05
N ASN A 154 10.35 -6.48 -2.13
CA ASN A 154 11.63 -7.13 -2.37
C ASN A 154 12.17 -7.76 -1.09
N LEU A 155 13.29 -8.45 -1.22
CA LEU A 155 14.13 -8.87 -0.11
C LEU A 155 15.59 -8.70 -0.53
N GLN A 156 16.36 -7.97 0.28
CA GLN A 156 17.75 -7.64 -0.02
C GLN A 156 18.68 -8.89 -0.01
N ASP A 157 18.29 -9.96 0.65
CA ASP A 157 19.01 -11.23 0.67
C ASP A 157 18.75 -12.00 -0.62
N ALA A 158 19.76 -12.03 -1.50
CA ALA A 158 19.66 -12.63 -2.83
C ALA A 158 19.35 -14.14 -2.80
N GLU A 159 19.76 -14.87 -1.77
CA GLU A 159 19.48 -16.31 -1.62
C GLU A 159 18.03 -16.56 -1.19
N ARG A 160 17.50 -15.69 -0.36
CA ARG A 160 16.14 -15.79 0.19
C ARG A 160 15.08 -15.11 -0.67
N ALA A 161 15.47 -14.17 -1.54
CA ALA A 161 14.55 -13.40 -2.38
C ALA A 161 13.62 -14.26 -3.25
N PRO A 162 14.05 -15.38 -3.89
CA PRO A 162 13.14 -16.26 -4.61
C PRO A 162 12.06 -16.91 -3.73
N GLY A 163 12.43 -17.30 -2.50
CA GLY A 163 11.48 -17.83 -1.51
C GLY A 163 10.47 -16.78 -1.05
N TRP A 164 10.94 -15.55 -0.83
CA TRP A 164 10.07 -14.40 -0.53
C TRP A 164 9.06 -14.13 -1.64
N LEU A 165 9.52 -14.07 -2.89
CA LEU A 165 8.66 -13.94 -4.06
C LEU A 165 7.57 -15.02 -4.10
N GLY A 166 7.94 -16.28 -3.93
CA GLY A 166 6.99 -17.39 -3.92
C GLY A 166 5.95 -17.29 -2.81
N LYS A 167 6.35 -16.81 -1.64
CA LYS A 167 5.47 -16.59 -0.49
C LYS A 167 4.47 -15.45 -0.76
N GLU A 168 4.95 -14.30 -1.25
CA GLU A 168 4.07 -13.18 -1.58
C GLU A 168 3.09 -13.53 -2.69
N TRP A 169 3.53 -14.30 -3.68
CA TRP A 169 2.64 -14.82 -4.70
C TRP A 169 1.56 -15.75 -4.13
N ALA A 170 1.91 -16.61 -3.20
CA ALA A 170 0.94 -17.49 -2.53
C ALA A 170 -0.09 -16.68 -1.71
N ASN A 171 0.34 -15.61 -1.04
CA ASN A 171 -0.54 -14.68 -0.34
C ASN A 171 -1.54 -14.02 -1.29
N LEU A 172 -1.08 -13.53 -2.44
CA LEU A 172 -1.93 -12.94 -3.48
C LEU A 172 -2.96 -13.93 -4.00
N PHE A 173 -2.53 -15.14 -4.30
CA PHE A 173 -3.41 -16.18 -4.80
C PHE A 173 -4.49 -16.53 -3.78
N ARG A 174 -4.13 -16.64 -2.51
CA ARG A 174 -5.09 -16.87 -1.42
C ARG A 174 -6.09 -15.72 -1.27
N LEU A 175 -5.61 -14.46 -1.29
CA LEU A 175 -6.50 -13.29 -1.26
C LEU A 175 -7.52 -13.33 -2.40
N ARG A 176 -7.07 -13.71 -3.61
CA ARG A 176 -7.95 -13.84 -4.77
C ARG A 176 -8.98 -14.96 -4.59
N GLN A 177 -8.60 -16.10 -4.01
CA GLN A 177 -9.51 -17.19 -3.68
C GLN A 177 -10.57 -16.76 -2.66
N ASP A 178 -10.23 -15.87 -1.73
CA ASP A 178 -11.13 -15.32 -0.72
C ASP A 178 -11.96 -14.13 -1.25
N GLY A 179 -11.94 -13.87 -2.56
CA GLY A 179 -12.77 -12.88 -3.23
C GLY A 179 -12.19 -11.46 -3.24
N VAL A 180 -10.93 -11.26 -2.82
CA VAL A 180 -10.26 -9.97 -3.01
C VAL A 180 -9.87 -9.81 -4.48
N PRO A 181 -10.32 -8.76 -5.18
CA PRO A 181 -10.01 -8.57 -6.59
C PRO A 181 -8.57 -8.09 -6.79
N ILE A 182 -7.64 -9.02 -6.74
CA ILE A 182 -6.22 -8.78 -7.01
C ILE A 182 -6.03 -8.64 -8.51
N ILE A 183 -5.42 -7.52 -8.95
CA ILE A 183 -5.26 -7.18 -10.36
C ILE A 183 -3.81 -7.15 -10.83
N GLY A 184 -2.84 -7.13 -9.93
CA GLY A 184 -1.44 -7.06 -10.31
C GLY A 184 -0.48 -7.32 -9.17
N PHE A 185 0.77 -7.59 -9.56
CA PHE A 185 1.90 -7.80 -8.68
C PHE A 185 3.15 -7.18 -9.27
N THR A 186 3.91 -6.46 -8.47
CA THR A 186 5.15 -5.81 -8.88
C THR A 186 6.28 -6.18 -7.91
N TRP A 187 7.41 -6.58 -8.45
CA TRP A 187 8.67 -6.69 -7.72
C TRP A 187 9.44 -5.37 -7.86
N TYR A 188 9.87 -4.77 -6.78
CA TYR A 188 10.74 -3.62 -6.77
C TYR A 188 12.16 -4.07 -6.47
N SER A 189 13.09 -3.97 -7.41
CA SER A 189 13.02 -3.20 -8.63
C SER A 189 13.42 -4.06 -9.85
N LEU A 190 13.34 -3.49 -11.05
CA LEU A 190 13.79 -4.18 -12.27
C LEU A 190 15.30 -4.41 -12.25
N THR A 191 16.07 -3.37 -11.89
CA THR A 191 17.53 -3.42 -11.75
C THR A 191 17.92 -3.08 -10.32
N ASP A 192 19.12 -3.50 -9.91
CA ASP A 192 19.70 -3.09 -8.64
C ASP A 192 19.70 -1.58 -8.50
N GLN A 193 19.63 -1.11 -7.27
CA GLN A 193 19.67 0.30 -6.91
C GLN A 193 21.07 0.68 -6.40
N VAL A 194 21.44 1.94 -6.55
CA VAL A 194 22.67 2.49 -5.97
C VAL A 194 22.30 3.47 -4.86
N ASP A 195 22.93 3.34 -3.70
CA ASP A 195 22.74 4.19 -2.52
C ASP A 195 21.28 4.29 -2.00
N TRP A 196 20.45 3.27 -2.31
CA TRP A 196 19.08 3.22 -1.83
C TRP A 196 18.97 2.97 -0.32
N ASP A 197 19.96 2.30 0.26
CA ASP A 197 20.07 2.08 1.71
C ASP A 197 20.23 3.38 2.52
N THR A 198 20.73 4.45 1.91
CA THR A 198 20.76 5.80 2.49
C THR A 198 19.63 6.69 2.01
N ALA A 199 18.66 6.14 1.28
CA ALA A 199 17.57 6.88 0.61
C ALA A 199 18.12 8.03 -0.26
N LEU A 200 19.19 7.76 -1.00
CA LEU A 200 19.89 8.69 -1.91
C LEU A 200 20.43 9.96 -1.24
N ARG A 201 20.60 9.94 0.09
CA ARG A 201 21.15 11.09 0.85
C ARG A 201 22.67 11.17 0.83
N GLU A 202 23.32 10.07 0.51
CA GLU A 202 24.78 9.93 0.47
C GLU A 202 25.19 9.28 -0.85
N ASP A 203 26.20 9.84 -1.50
CA ASP A 203 26.79 9.31 -2.73
C ASP A 203 27.98 8.41 -2.35
N ASN A 204 27.68 7.16 -2.03
CA ASN A 204 28.65 6.15 -1.62
C ASN A 204 29.00 5.17 -2.76
N GLY A 205 28.23 5.15 -3.84
CA GLY A 205 28.32 4.19 -4.93
C GLY A 205 27.99 2.74 -4.50
N ARG A 206 27.26 2.58 -3.40
CA ARG A 206 26.90 1.26 -2.86
C ARG A 206 25.78 0.62 -3.64
N VAL A 207 26.02 -0.57 -4.19
CA VAL A 207 25.01 -1.34 -4.89
C VAL A 207 24.13 -2.09 -3.88
N ASN A 208 22.82 -1.89 -3.98
CA ASN A 208 21.79 -2.62 -3.24
C ASN A 208 21.17 -3.68 -4.16
N PRO A 209 21.40 -4.97 -3.91
CA PRO A 209 21.00 -6.06 -4.82
C PRO A 209 19.51 -6.42 -4.68
N LEU A 210 18.64 -5.47 -5.05
CA LEU A 210 17.18 -5.58 -4.94
C LEU A 210 16.51 -5.99 -6.25
N GLY A 211 17.23 -5.87 -7.38
CA GLY A 211 16.69 -6.02 -8.71
C GLY A 211 16.40 -7.46 -9.14
N LEU A 212 15.53 -7.60 -10.13
CA LEU A 212 15.41 -8.82 -10.92
C LEU A 212 16.66 -9.06 -11.76
N PHE A 213 17.34 -7.96 -12.11
CA PHE A 213 18.62 -7.93 -12.84
C PHE A 213 19.65 -7.12 -12.05
N ASP A 214 20.92 -7.46 -12.20
CA ASP A 214 22.00 -6.60 -11.73
C ASP A 214 22.20 -5.38 -12.63
N LEU A 215 23.18 -4.52 -12.30
CA LEU A 215 23.48 -3.31 -13.08
C LEU A 215 24.05 -3.64 -14.48
N ASP A 216 24.63 -4.81 -14.67
CA ASP A 216 25.10 -5.32 -15.97
C ASP A 216 24.00 -6.00 -16.79
N ARG A 217 22.75 -5.95 -16.33
CA ARG A 217 21.57 -6.61 -16.93
C ARG A 217 21.64 -8.14 -16.93
N LYS A 218 22.41 -8.73 -16.04
CA LYS A 218 22.39 -10.18 -15.80
C LYS A 218 21.24 -10.50 -14.86
N ILE A 219 20.45 -11.52 -15.24
CA ILE A 219 19.29 -11.92 -14.45
C ILE A 219 19.75 -12.54 -13.12
N ARG A 220 19.11 -12.14 -12.04
CA ARG A 220 19.33 -12.70 -10.70
C ARG A 220 18.45 -13.93 -10.45
N PRO A 221 18.75 -14.77 -9.44
CA PRO A 221 17.90 -15.91 -9.08
C PRO A 221 16.43 -15.56 -8.89
N VAL A 222 16.13 -14.41 -8.26
CA VAL A 222 14.76 -13.92 -8.09
C VAL A 222 14.13 -13.52 -9.43
N GLY A 223 14.90 -12.99 -10.38
CA GLY A 223 14.44 -12.67 -11.72
C GLY A 223 14.06 -13.93 -12.51
N GLU A 224 14.85 -14.99 -12.38
CA GLU A 224 14.52 -16.31 -12.97
C GLU A 224 13.26 -16.90 -12.33
N ALA A 225 13.11 -16.81 -11.03
CA ALA A 225 11.92 -17.23 -10.32
C ALA A 225 10.68 -16.44 -10.78
N TYR A 226 10.80 -15.11 -10.93
CA TYR A 226 9.74 -14.24 -11.42
C TYR A 226 9.32 -14.60 -12.86
N ARG A 227 10.28 -14.80 -13.75
CA ARG A 227 10.05 -15.23 -15.13
C ARG A 227 9.31 -16.59 -15.18
N THR A 228 9.73 -17.52 -14.35
CA THR A 228 9.10 -18.84 -14.23
C THR A 228 7.65 -18.72 -13.75
N LEU A 229 7.43 -17.93 -12.72
CA LEU A 229 6.11 -17.66 -12.15
C LEU A 229 5.17 -17.03 -13.20
N VAL A 230 5.61 -16.01 -13.92
CA VAL A 230 4.83 -15.39 -15.01
C VAL A 230 4.49 -16.44 -16.10
N SER A 231 5.46 -17.28 -16.50
CA SER A 231 5.25 -18.33 -17.50
C SER A 231 4.21 -19.36 -17.06
N GLN A 232 4.25 -19.79 -15.80
CA GLN A 232 3.33 -20.79 -15.24
C GLN A 232 1.90 -20.27 -15.11
N TRP A 233 1.74 -19.01 -14.73
CA TRP A 233 0.42 -18.44 -14.40
C TRP A 233 -0.23 -17.65 -15.52
N ARG A 234 0.53 -17.29 -16.55
CA ARG A 234 0.08 -16.47 -17.69
C ARG A 234 -1.24 -16.95 -18.33
N ASN A 235 -1.42 -18.28 -18.44
CA ASN A 235 -2.60 -18.87 -19.06
C ASN A 235 -3.65 -19.37 -18.07
N ILE A 236 -3.34 -19.31 -16.77
CA ILE A 236 -4.23 -19.77 -15.69
C ILE A 236 -5.05 -18.61 -15.13
N LEU A 237 -4.42 -17.46 -14.98
CA LEU A 237 -5.11 -16.25 -14.58
C LEU A 237 -5.67 -15.57 -15.82
N PRO A 238 -6.98 -15.26 -15.85
CA PRO A 238 -7.58 -14.55 -16.97
C PRO A 238 -6.83 -13.24 -17.20
N ALA A 239 -6.39 -13.01 -18.43
CA ALA A 239 -5.75 -11.75 -18.82
C ALA A 239 -6.74 -10.57 -18.75
N GLU A 240 -8.03 -10.84 -18.83
CA GLU A 240 -9.09 -9.86 -18.68
C GLU A 240 -9.34 -9.59 -17.20
N SER A 241 -8.73 -8.52 -16.70
CA SER A 241 -9.09 -8.00 -15.40
C SER A 241 -10.46 -7.35 -15.50
N LEU A 242 -11.43 -7.88 -14.76
CA LEU A 242 -12.73 -7.24 -14.56
C LEU A 242 -12.60 -5.80 -14.01
N CYS A 243 -11.44 -5.47 -13.49
CA CYS A 243 -11.11 -4.22 -12.83
C CYS A 243 -10.66 -3.11 -13.79
N LEU A 244 -10.43 -3.39 -15.07
CA LEU A 244 -10.01 -2.37 -16.02
C LEU A 244 -11.19 -1.55 -16.60
N SER A 245 -12.43 -1.82 -16.16
CA SER A 245 -13.61 -1.03 -16.55
C SER A 245 -14.08 -0.21 -15.35
N PRO A 246 -14.10 1.13 -15.41
CA PRO A 246 -14.62 1.97 -14.32
C PRO A 246 -16.03 1.59 -13.86
N ALA A 247 -16.89 1.19 -14.79
CA ALA A 247 -18.25 0.72 -14.49
C ALA A 247 -18.30 -0.55 -13.64
N LYS A 248 -17.24 -1.36 -13.65
CA LYS A 248 -17.13 -2.59 -12.85
C LYS A 248 -16.48 -2.35 -11.48
N LEU A 249 -15.76 -1.25 -11.30
CA LEU A 249 -15.21 -0.86 -10.01
C LEU A 249 -16.28 -0.40 -9.02
N SER A 250 -17.38 0.16 -9.53
CA SER A 250 -18.50 0.65 -8.71
C SER A 250 -19.42 -0.42 -8.13
N THR A 251 -19.26 -1.69 -8.51
CA THR A 251 -20.14 -2.79 -8.06
C THR A 251 -19.75 -3.43 -6.72
N TYR A 252 -18.66 -2.98 -6.11
CA TYR A 252 -18.28 -3.40 -4.75
C TYR A 252 -18.96 -2.50 -3.71
N ASP A 253 -20.28 -2.48 -3.74
CA ASP A 253 -21.09 -1.74 -2.77
C ASP A 253 -21.08 -2.46 -1.41
N ASP A 254 -20.97 -1.69 -0.33
CA ASP A 254 -20.95 -2.18 1.07
C ASP A 254 -22.20 -3.00 1.47
N ALA A 255 -23.22 -3.03 0.61
CA ALA A 255 -24.53 -3.65 0.89
C ALA A 255 -24.59 -5.17 0.62
N ALA A 256 -23.54 -5.80 0.11
CA ALA A 256 -23.62 -7.16 -0.44
C ALA A 256 -22.78 -8.22 0.28
N LEU A 257 -22.40 -8.02 1.54
CA LEU A 257 -21.79 -9.10 2.34
C LEU A 257 -22.61 -9.34 3.61
N PRO A 258 -22.95 -10.63 3.91
CA PRO A 258 -23.63 -11.01 5.14
C PRO A 258 -22.81 -10.77 6.39
#